data_25e029b6e83a471c0f49cef0a3eaf946
#
_entry.id   25e029b6e83a471c0f49cef0a3eaf946
#
_cell.length_a   1.000
_cell.length_b   1.000
_cell.length_c   1.000
_cell.angle_alpha   90.00
_cell.angle_beta   90.00
_cell.angle_gamma   90.00
#
_symmetry.space_group_name_H-M   'P 1'
#
loop_
_entity.id
_entity.type
_entity.pdbx_description
1 polymer ?
#
loop_
_entity_poly.entity_id
_entity_poly.type
_entity_poly.pdbx_seq_one_letter_code
_entity_poly.pdbx_strand_id
1 'polypeptide(L)'
;MSTTKYAIKRNGSKVSFNPSKIYNALTNAALDTYPECSTKDFSKDLRKMTEEITQIVADKYGEQVFIEDVQDIIEQELMKYDQIMAKNFITYRYRHALARDRYASLMKDVKKKLTAADPQHQNANVDEKSFNGRKGEVTDLLMKKIALEDYMSETSRRNHIDNIIYIHDLTDYAVGSHNCFDPSTRFITSEGVKAFSNFKDGDIVTVLTPSGVWRKATVNYHGKQKLLSYTLKKNRTEITIKSTEDHRWINIDGDFQEGLSINDKLLDSPWFWEDFDFESLSLLGKEYWCYGFIMGDGIIETRYSKKEKKYYKSNFTKVKLCKDKAKYLYRFQEIGYGLNCSSQEPEITGIKYDKTIPDFTNLPLECLISFIHGLYDADGTHSVSATTGKPIYSIQFTSKELCDFVEEYFPVAGLYVNSIKDKTGQETNYTVRGYTKNYQFFGQHSNKFNWYVKDITQEDTELHDVWCLNVEDEHAFVLENGIPTGNCLTI
;
A
#
# COMPACT_ATOMS: atom_id res chain seq x y z
N MET A 1 23.20 46.33 50.29
CA MET A 1 22.33 45.70 49.30
C MET A 1 22.69 44.22 49.28
N SER A 2 21.76 43.36 49.59
CA SER A 2 21.98 41.89 49.51
C SER A 2 22.07 41.53 48.04
N THR A 3 23.16 40.87 47.63
CA THR A 3 23.32 40.43 46.25
C THR A 3 23.17 38.90 46.24
N THR A 4 22.26 38.37 45.44
CA THR A 4 22.11 36.91 45.29
C THR A 4 23.37 36.35 44.65
N LYS A 5 24.05 35.42 45.32
CA LYS A 5 25.32 34.84 44.87
C LYS A 5 25.13 33.53 44.13
N TYR A 6 24.06 32.76 44.48
CA TYR A 6 23.90 31.41 44.00
C TYR A 6 22.49 31.13 43.53
N ALA A 7 22.40 30.32 42.45
CA ALA A 7 21.15 29.71 42.01
C ALA A 7 21.20 28.22 42.25
N ILE A 8 20.11 27.65 42.79
CA ILE A 8 19.91 26.20 43.00
C ILE A 8 19.15 25.66 41.84
N LYS A 9 19.79 24.79 41.06
CA LYS A 9 19.15 24.11 39.96
C LYS A 9 18.13 23.09 40.38
N ARG A 10 17.26 22.61 39.47
CA ARG A 10 16.26 21.56 39.70
C ARG A 10 16.84 20.25 40.23
N ASN A 11 18.07 19.90 39.89
CA ASN A 11 18.78 18.72 40.39
C ASN A 11 19.49 18.95 41.76
N GLY A 12 19.21 20.04 42.42
CA GLY A 12 19.83 20.43 43.70
C GLY A 12 21.25 21.01 43.58
N SER A 13 21.86 21.07 42.43
CA SER A 13 23.21 21.60 42.29
C SER A 13 23.23 23.12 42.41
N LYS A 14 24.21 23.62 43.19
CA LYS A 14 24.42 25.05 43.47
C LYS A 14 25.40 25.63 42.41
N VAL A 15 25.01 26.70 41.73
CA VAL A 15 25.81 27.41 40.73
C VAL A 15 25.80 28.90 41.00
N SER A 16 26.80 29.67 40.51
CA SER A 16 26.81 31.13 40.61
C SER A 16 25.59 31.72 39.91
N PHE A 17 24.91 32.64 40.55
CA PHE A 17 23.81 33.39 39.97
C PHE A 17 24.34 34.30 38.84
N ASN A 18 23.72 34.22 37.68
CA ASN A 18 24.14 34.98 36.49
C ASN A 18 22.94 35.65 35.83
N PRO A 19 22.80 36.99 35.98
CA PRO A 19 21.70 37.75 35.36
C PRO A 19 21.62 37.63 33.82
N SER A 20 22.77 37.38 33.15
CA SER A 20 22.75 37.18 31.69
C SER A 20 21.88 36.04 31.25
N LYS A 21 21.63 35.04 32.11
CA LYS A 21 20.69 33.93 31.80
C LYS A 21 19.23 34.40 31.80
N ILE A 22 18.88 35.37 32.63
CA ILE A 22 17.57 36.02 32.64
C ILE A 22 17.40 36.78 31.31
N TYR A 23 18.41 37.60 30.95
CA TYR A 23 18.41 38.34 29.69
C TYR A 23 18.23 37.43 28.48
N ASN A 24 18.97 36.31 28.42
CA ASN A 24 18.85 35.35 27.35
C ASN A 24 17.45 34.67 27.30
N ALA A 25 16.86 34.36 28.45
CA ALA A 25 15.52 33.80 28.50
C ALA A 25 14.44 34.76 27.99
N LEU A 26 14.56 36.06 28.37
CA LEU A 26 13.68 37.10 27.89
C LEU A 26 13.88 37.38 26.38
N THR A 27 15.12 37.35 25.89
CA THR A 27 15.45 37.54 24.47
C THR A 27 14.87 36.40 23.64
N ASN A 28 15.01 35.15 24.08
CA ASN A 28 14.43 34.02 23.37
C ASN A 28 12.90 34.11 23.34
N ALA A 29 12.25 34.47 24.44
CA ALA A 29 10.80 34.65 24.47
C ALA A 29 10.33 35.76 23.52
N ALA A 30 11.10 36.86 23.37
CA ALA A 30 10.80 37.94 22.43
C ALA A 30 10.93 37.48 20.98
N LEU A 31 12.00 36.75 20.62
CA LEU A 31 12.24 36.25 19.28
C LEU A 31 11.25 35.15 18.88
N ASP A 32 10.88 34.26 19.81
CA ASP A 32 9.86 33.24 19.58
C ASP A 32 8.48 33.85 19.37
N THR A 33 8.22 35.02 19.97
CA THR A 33 6.92 35.70 19.83
C THR A 33 6.87 36.59 18.58
N TYR A 34 7.99 37.22 18.24
CA TYR A 34 8.13 38.16 17.14
C TYR A 34 9.32 37.80 16.25
N PRO A 35 9.23 36.75 15.43
CA PRO A 35 10.35 36.26 14.65
C PRO A 35 10.84 37.20 13.56
N GLU A 36 10.01 38.16 13.15
CA GLU A 36 10.39 39.24 12.19
C GLU A 36 11.18 40.37 12.81
N CYS A 37 11.24 40.45 14.15
CA CYS A 37 11.95 41.52 14.86
C CYS A 37 13.41 41.11 15.13
N SER A 38 14.30 42.11 15.16
CA SER A 38 15.69 41.88 15.56
C SER A 38 15.84 41.97 17.07
N THR A 39 16.89 41.33 17.62
CA THR A 39 17.23 41.47 19.06
C THR A 39 17.52 42.92 19.49
N LYS A 40 17.82 43.81 18.54
CA LYS A 40 18.06 45.22 18.82
C LYS A 40 16.78 45.98 19.18
N ASP A 41 15.67 45.58 18.65
CA ASP A 41 14.37 46.25 18.84
C ASP A 41 13.89 46.16 20.29
N PHE A 42 14.20 45.08 20.98
CA PHE A 42 13.82 44.81 22.38
C PHE A 42 14.94 45.04 23.37
N SER A 43 16.18 45.22 22.92
CA SER A 43 17.39 45.13 23.76
C SER A 43 17.39 46.06 24.96
N LYS A 44 16.84 47.27 24.84
CA LYS A 44 16.79 48.25 25.92
C LYS A 44 15.80 47.85 27.01
N ASP A 45 14.61 47.46 26.62
CA ASP A 45 13.55 47.10 27.54
C ASP A 45 13.86 45.77 28.25
N LEU A 46 14.40 44.80 27.51
CA LEU A 46 14.81 43.51 28.10
C LEU A 46 15.97 43.64 29.07
N ARG A 47 16.91 44.56 28.85
CA ARG A 47 17.97 44.87 29.83
C ARG A 47 17.39 45.47 31.10
N LYS A 48 16.53 46.48 30.98
CA LYS A 48 15.85 47.11 32.11
C LYS A 48 15.07 46.08 32.92
N MET A 49 14.28 45.24 32.25
CA MET A 49 13.53 44.15 32.89
C MET A 49 14.47 43.14 33.58
N THR A 50 15.63 42.82 32.97
CA THR A 50 16.63 41.93 33.59
C THR A 50 17.16 42.54 34.89
N GLU A 51 17.42 43.83 34.92
CA GLU A 51 17.87 44.55 36.12
C GLU A 51 16.79 44.55 37.21
N GLU A 52 15.54 44.85 36.84
CA GLU A 52 14.39 44.81 37.77
C GLU A 52 14.17 43.42 38.34
N ILE A 53 14.16 42.36 37.51
CA ILE A 53 14.04 40.97 37.98
C ILE A 53 15.21 40.60 38.91
N THR A 54 16.43 41.01 38.55
CA THR A 54 17.61 40.74 39.37
C THR A 54 17.49 41.38 40.74
N GLN A 55 16.98 42.61 40.80
CA GLN A 55 16.76 43.33 42.06
C GLN A 55 15.65 42.66 42.91
N ILE A 56 14.52 42.30 42.28
CA ILE A 56 13.42 41.56 42.97
C ILE A 56 13.95 40.26 43.57
N VAL A 57 14.76 39.48 42.83
CA VAL A 57 15.37 38.24 43.32
C VAL A 57 16.27 38.50 44.49
N ALA A 58 17.12 39.53 44.45
CA ALA A 58 18.03 39.87 45.52
C ALA A 58 17.31 40.31 46.79
N ASP A 59 16.25 41.10 46.65
CA ASP A 59 15.45 41.58 47.81
C ASP A 59 14.61 40.50 48.44
N LYS A 60 14.09 39.57 47.64
CA LYS A 60 13.16 38.52 48.13
C LYS A 60 13.89 37.33 48.69
N TYR A 61 14.98 36.86 48.08
CA TYR A 61 15.62 35.59 48.39
C TYR A 61 17.02 35.68 49.01
N GLY A 62 17.64 36.84 49.06
CA GLY A 62 18.96 37.06 49.65
C GLY A 62 20.09 36.33 48.89
N GLU A 63 20.94 35.56 49.61
CA GLU A 63 22.14 34.94 49.02
C GLU A 63 21.90 33.83 48.02
N GLN A 64 20.77 33.14 48.10
CA GLN A 64 20.49 31.98 47.19
C GLN A 64 19.01 31.89 46.81
N VAL A 65 18.75 31.49 45.57
CA VAL A 65 17.40 31.36 45.00
C VAL A 65 17.25 30.07 44.21
N PHE A 66 16.07 29.46 44.21
CA PHE A 66 15.77 28.35 43.32
C PHE A 66 15.49 28.85 41.92
N ILE A 67 15.93 28.11 40.90
CA ILE A 67 15.75 28.50 39.49
C ILE A 67 14.27 28.65 39.13
N GLU A 68 13.37 27.88 39.75
CA GLU A 68 11.93 27.98 39.51
C GLU A 68 11.37 29.32 40.01
N ASP A 69 11.79 29.76 41.20
CA ASP A 69 11.37 31.07 41.73
C ASP A 69 11.81 32.23 40.84
N VAL A 70 13.01 32.14 40.26
CA VAL A 70 13.47 33.12 39.26
C VAL A 70 12.58 33.12 38.02
N GLN A 71 12.18 31.94 37.55
CA GLN A 71 11.32 31.81 36.36
C GLN A 71 9.89 32.31 36.62
N ASP A 72 9.37 32.09 37.84
CA ASP A 72 8.06 32.64 38.23
C ASP A 72 8.07 34.18 38.29
N ILE A 73 9.17 34.79 38.71
CA ILE A 73 9.32 36.24 38.65
C ILE A 73 9.41 36.72 37.21
N ILE A 74 10.13 36.01 36.33
CA ILE A 74 10.19 36.33 34.89
C ILE A 74 8.78 36.31 34.29
N GLU A 75 7.96 35.30 34.58
CA GLU A 75 6.58 35.22 34.11
C GLU A 75 5.75 36.42 34.57
N GLN A 76 5.85 36.77 35.86
CA GLN A 76 5.11 37.89 36.42
C GLN A 76 5.47 39.21 35.77
N GLU A 77 6.75 39.45 35.53
CA GLU A 77 7.21 40.69 34.88
C GLU A 77 6.88 40.71 33.39
N LEU A 78 6.98 39.57 32.69
CA LEU A 78 6.52 39.45 31.31
C LEU A 78 5.00 39.67 31.15
N MET A 79 4.19 39.20 32.09
CA MET A 79 2.74 39.43 32.06
C MET A 79 2.38 40.92 32.19
N LYS A 80 3.22 41.72 32.88
CA LYS A 80 3.04 43.16 32.99
C LYS A 80 3.48 43.90 31.72
N TYR A 81 4.49 43.35 31.04
CA TYR A 81 5.12 43.98 29.88
C TYR A 81 4.39 43.61 28.58
N ASP A 82 4.22 42.30 28.31
CA ASP A 82 3.59 41.79 27.11
C ASP A 82 2.94 40.41 27.38
N GLN A 83 1.62 40.37 27.35
CA GLN A 83 0.84 39.15 27.66
C GLN A 83 1.03 38.03 26.63
N ILE A 84 1.31 38.35 25.35
CA ILE A 84 1.53 37.36 24.29
C ILE A 84 2.88 36.69 24.53
N MET A 85 3.93 37.48 24.81
CA MET A 85 5.25 36.98 25.13
C MET A 85 5.26 36.17 26.42
N ALA A 86 4.52 36.59 27.45
CA ALA A 86 4.34 35.86 28.69
C ALA A 86 3.67 34.50 28.44
N LYS A 87 2.58 34.44 27.64
CA LYS A 87 1.91 33.21 27.28
C LYS A 87 2.82 32.22 26.57
N ASN A 88 3.60 32.68 25.60
CA ASN A 88 4.57 31.85 24.88
C ASN A 88 5.66 31.31 25.81
N PHE A 89 6.20 32.14 26.69
CA PHE A 89 7.19 31.72 27.68
C PHE A 89 6.65 30.68 28.66
N ILE A 90 5.43 30.85 29.21
CA ILE A 90 4.77 29.91 30.09
C ILE A 90 4.52 28.58 29.35
N THR A 91 4.02 28.65 28.11
CA THR A 91 3.77 27.44 27.28
C THR A 91 5.07 26.70 27.01
N TYR A 92 6.16 27.41 26.69
CA TYR A 92 7.48 26.82 26.49
C TYR A 92 7.99 26.13 27.78
N ARG A 93 7.90 26.79 28.93
CA ARG A 93 8.26 26.20 30.25
C ARG A 93 7.47 24.92 30.50
N TYR A 94 6.15 24.94 30.30
CA TYR A 94 5.26 23.79 30.50
C TYR A 94 5.66 22.63 29.62
N ARG A 95 5.85 22.85 28.32
CA ARG A 95 6.29 21.81 27.39
C ARG A 95 7.63 21.17 27.81
N HIS A 96 8.59 22.00 28.20
CA HIS A 96 9.89 21.51 28.66
C HIS A 96 9.82 20.79 30.02
N ALA A 97 8.93 21.19 30.91
CA ALA A 97 8.70 20.46 32.16
C ALA A 97 8.11 19.07 31.87
N LEU A 98 7.09 19.01 31.03
CA LEU A 98 6.45 17.76 30.58
C LEU A 98 7.45 16.81 29.92
N ALA A 99 8.29 17.32 29.02
CA ALA A 99 9.32 16.51 28.36
C ALA A 99 10.34 15.92 29.37
N ARG A 100 10.75 16.72 30.36
CA ARG A 100 11.66 16.23 31.43
C ARG A 100 11.02 15.16 32.30
N ASP A 101 9.76 15.34 32.66
CA ASP A 101 9.02 14.39 33.51
C ASP A 101 8.81 13.06 32.78
N ARG A 102 8.48 13.13 31.48
CA ARG A 102 8.41 11.95 30.59
C ARG A 102 9.76 11.22 30.54
N TYR A 103 10.86 11.94 30.30
CA TYR A 103 12.19 11.36 30.27
C TYR A 103 12.59 10.74 31.61
N ALA A 104 12.32 11.40 32.71
CA ALA A 104 12.63 10.89 34.05
C ALA A 104 11.83 9.62 34.39
N SER A 105 10.54 9.58 34.03
CA SER A 105 9.69 8.40 34.15
C SER A 105 10.23 7.26 33.29
N LEU A 106 10.50 7.51 32.01
CA LEU A 106 11.06 6.52 31.09
C LEU A 106 12.37 5.91 31.63
N MET A 107 13.30 6.76 32.07
CA MET A 107 14.58 6.31 32.61
C MET A 107 14.44 5.50 33.92
N LYS A 108 13.42 5.79 34.73
CA LYS A 108 13.09 4.99 35.92
C LYS A 108 12.62 3.60 35.50
N ASP A 109 11.73 3.51 34.54
CA ASP A 109 11.19 2.24 34.04
C ASP A 109 12.29 1.40 33.35
N VAL A 110 13.13 2.03 32.51
CA VAL A 110 14.31 1.38 31.90
C VAL A 110 15.24 0.79 32.95
N LYS A 111 15.58 1.56 33.99
CA LYS A 111 16.42 1.06 35.08
C LYS A 111 15.77 -0.12 35.81
N LYS A 112 14.45 -0.08 36.05
CA LYS A 112 13.69 -1.17 36.67
C LYS A 112 13.81 -2.46 35.84
N LYS A 113 13.66 -2.36 34.51
CA LYS A 113 13.81 -3.50 33.58
C LYS A 113 15.25 -4.02 33.53
N LEU A 114 16.24 -3.12 33.44
CA LEU A 114 17.67 -3.51 33.43
C LEU A 114 18.11 -4.24 34.70
N THR A 115 17.51 -3.93 35.86
CA THR A 115 17.83 -4.58 37.15
C THR A 115 17.00 -5.82 37.45
N ALA A 116 16.03 -6.17 36.58
CA ALA A 116 15.07 -7.27 36.80
C ALA A 116 14.40 -7.21 38.18
N ALA A 117 14.05 -6.01 38.64
CA ALA A 117 13.56 -5.75 39.98
C ALA A 117 12.08 -6.12 40.20
N ASP A 118 11.36 -6.54 39.16
CA ASP A 118 9.93 -6.86 39.24
C ASP A 118 9.66 -8.32 38.86
N PRO A 119 9.46 -9.21 39.84
CA PRO A 119 9.21 -10.62 39.58
C PRO A 119 7.78 -10.92 39.07
N GLN A 120 6.86 -9.94 39.07
CA GLN A 120 5.45 -10.17 38.71
C GLN A 120 5.13 -10.07 37.23
N HIS A 121 6.06 -9.59 36.41
CA HIS A 121 5.87 -9.38 34.94
C HIS A 121 6.89 -10.18 34.14
N GLN A 122 7.16 -11.42 34.52
CA GLN A 122 8.06 -12.29 33.74
C GLN A 122 7.33 -12.86 32.53
N ASN A 123 7.93 -12.65 31.32
CA ASN A 123 7.50 -13.34 30.14
C ASN A 123 7.95 -14.81 30.22
N ALA A 124 7.00 -15.75 30.17
CA ALA A 124 7.29 -17.18 30.30
C ALA A 124 8.25 -17.75 29.24
N ASN A 125 8.42 -17.06 28.14
CA ASN A 125 9.23 -17.50 26.99
C ASN A 125 10.63 -16.89 26.95
N VAL A 126 10.96 -15.93 27.81
CA VAL A 126 12.25 -15.23 27.81
C VAL A 126 12.85 -15.23 29.21
N ASP A 127 14.09 -15.69 29.34
CA ASP A 127 14.82 -15.55 30.62
C ASP A 127 15.21 -14.07 30.83
N GLU A 128 14.38 -13.35 31.57
CA GLU A 128 14.60 -11.93 31.91
C GLU A 128 15.90 -11.67 32.68
N LYS A 129 16.51 -12.69 33.26
CA LYS A 129 17.80 -12.59 33.95
C LYS A 129 18.96 -12.64 32.98
N SER A 130 18.75 -13.12 31.73
CA SER A 130 19.76 -13.12 30.71
C SER A 130 20.04 -11.70 30.19
N PHE A 131 21.22 -11.48 29.59
CA PHE A 131 21.58 -10.21 28.96
C PHE A 131 20.62 -9.87 27.82
N ASN A 132 20.32 -10.85 26.98
CA ASN A 132 19.41 -10.66 25.83
C ASN A 132 17.96 -10.43 26.26
N GLY A 133 17.50 -11.14 27.29
CA GLY A 133 16.15 -10.92 27.84
C GLY A 133 15.97 -9.49 28.37
N ARG A 134 16.91 -9.00 29.19
CA ARG A 134 16.87 -7.61 29.70
C ARG A 134 16.95 -6.56 28.58
N LYS A 135 17.77 -6.81 27.55
CA LYS A 135 17.84 -5.96 26.38
C LYS A 135 16.49 -5.93 25.63
N GLY A 136 15.87 -7.09 25.39
CA GLY A 136 14.57 -7.22 24.78
C GLY A 136 13.49 -6.44 25.54
N GLU A 137 13.38 -6.67 26.84
CA GLU A 137 12.41 -5.98 27.72
C GLU A 137 12.55 -4.45 27.70
N VAL A 138 13.78 -3.93 27.61
CA VAL A 138 14.00 -2.47 27.47
C VAL A 138 13.59 -1.98 26.08
N THR A 139 13.87 -2.76 25.05
CA THR A 139 13.45 -2.42 23.69
C THR A 139 11.93 -2.37 23.58
N ASP A 140 11.22 -3.38 24.07
CA ASP A 140 9.76 -3.43 24.09
C ASP A 140 9.15 -2.25 24.83
N LEU A 141 9.71 -1.93 26.02
CA LEU A 141 9.27 -0.78 26.80
C LEU A 141 9.41 0.54 26.02
N LEU A 142 10.56 0.73 25.35
CA LEU A 142 10.83 1.93 24.55
C LEU A 142 9.89 2.03 23.38
N MET A 143 9.73 0.94 22.61
CA MET A 143 8.88 0.92 21.43
C MET A 143 7.41 1.17 21.78
N LYS A 144 6.89 0.53 22.83
CA LYS A 144 5.53 0.78 23.34
C LYS A 144 5.32 2.24 23.75
N LYS A 145 6.29 2.85 24.43
CA LYS A 145 6.17 4.26 24.82
C LYS A 145 6.22 5.20 23.63
N ILE A 146 7.10 4.96 22.69
CA ILE A 146 7.19 5.73 21.44
C ILE A 146 5.86 5.62 20.67
N ALA A 147 5.32 4.41 20.52
CA ALA A 147 4.04 4.20 19.87
C ALA A 147 2.91 5.01 20.53
N LEU A 148 2.77 4.89 21.86
CA LEU A 148 1.71 5.56 22.60
C LEU A 148 1.85 7.08 22.68
N GLU A 149 3.08 7.60 22.79
CA GLU A 149 3.31 9.03 23.08
C GLU A 149 3.58 9.89 21.87
N ASP A 150 4.18 9.32 20.81
CA ASP A 150 4.66 10.08 19.65
C ASP A 150 3.90 9.75 18.36
N TYR A 151 3.41 8.52 18.18
CA TYR A 151 2.76 8.07 16.93
C TYR A 151 1.23 7.99 17.03
N MET A 152 0.69 7.59 18.16
CA MET A 152 -0.78 7.50 18.29
C MET A 152 -1.45 8.85 18.46
N SER A 153 -2.60 9.00 17.80
CA SER A 153 -3.50 10.11 18.09
C SER A 153 -3.95 10.06 19.57
N GLU A 154 -4.25 11.22 20.15
CA GLU A 154 -4.77 11.31 21.52
C GLU A 154 -6.01 10.40 21.73
N THR A 155 -6.89 10.34 20.72
CA THR A 155 -8.11 9.51 20.77
C THR A 155 -7.78 8.02 20.74
N SER A 156 -6.91 7.57 19.84
CA SER A 156 -6.50 6.16 19.73
C SER A 156 -5.79 5.70 21.00
N ARG A 157 -4.86 6.52 21.52
CA ARG A 157 -4.15 6.26 22.77
C ARG A 157 -5.11 6.12 23.94
N ARG A 158 -6.05 7.05 24.10
CA ARG A 158 -7.05 7.02 25.18
C ARG A 158 -7.92 5.78 25.09
N ASN A 159 -8.44 5.47 23.90
CA ASN A 159 -9.27 4.30 23.68
C ASN A 159 -8.52 2.98 23.99
N HIS A 160 -7.23 2.92 23.69
CA HIS A 160 -6.41 1.76 24.03
C HIS A 160 -6.17 1.65 25.55
N ILE A 161 -5.84 2.77 26.23
CA ILE A 161 -5.63 2.79 27.69
C ILE A 161 -6.93 2.46 28.44
N ASP A 162 -8.07 2.95 27.95
CA ASP A 162 -9.39 2.71 28.53
C ASP A 162 -9.97 1.33 28.16
N ASN A 163 -9.23 0.50 27.42
CA ASN A 163 -9.63 -0.82 26.93
C ASN A 163 -10.89 -0.80 26.02
N ILE A 164 -11.17 0.31 25.34
CA ILE A 164 -12.23 0.39 24.34
C ILE A 164 -11.79 -0.32 23.05
N ILE A 165 -10.52 -0.18 22.70
CA ILE A 165 -9.84 -0.92 21.63
C ILE A 165 -8.61 -1.61 22.19
N TYR A 166 -8.22 -2.73 21.62
CA TYR A 166 -6.98 -3.42 21.96
C TYR A 166 -6.06 -3.47 20.75
N ILE A 167 -4.86 -2.89 20.88
CA ILE A 167 -3.83 -2.93 19.86
C ILE A 167 -2.83 -3.99 20.29
N HIS A 168 -2.72 -5.06 19.50
CA HIS A 168 -2.00 -6.27 19.86
C HIS A 168 -0.49 -6.03 19.96
N ASP A 169 0.12 -5.44 18.91
CA ASP A 169 1.57 -5.34 18.77
C ASP A 169 2.06 -3.89 18.87
N LEU A 170 1.89 -3.30 20.06
CA LEU A 170 2.36 -1.93 20.33
C LEU A 170 3.87 -1.74 20.14
N THR A 171 4.67 -2.81 20.25
CA THR A 171 6.10 -2.77 20.00
C THR A 171 6.45 -2.47 18.56
N ASP A 172 5.60 -2.96 17.65
CA ASP A 172 5.80 -2.85 16.22
C ASP A 172 5.05 -1.65 15.61
N TYR A 173 4.13 -1.07 16.38
CA TYR A 173 3.30 0.06 15.98
C TYR A 173 4.09 1.24 15.42
N ALA A 174 5.20 1.61 16.04
CA ALA A 174 6.02 2.74 15.62
C ALA A 174 7.04 2.40 14.51
N VAL A 175 7.38 1.13 14.37
CA VAL A 175 8.34 0.67 13.36
C VAL A 175 7.65 0.44 12.03
N GLY A 176 6.40 -0.03 12.08
CA GLY A 176 5.65 -0.50 10.92
C GLY A 176 6.38 -1.65 10.24
N SER A 177 5.71 -2.67 9.79
CA SER A 177 6.33 -3.60 8.85
C SER A 177 6.38 -2.89 7.51
N HIS A 178 7.57 -2.59 7.02
CA HIS A 178 7.77 -1.98 5.69
C HIS A 178 7.63 -3.05 4.62
N ASN A 179 6.40 -3.48 4.38
CA ASN A 179 6.02 -4.49 3.40
C ASN A 179 6.01 -3.87 2.00
N CYS A 180 7.17 -3.78 1.36
CA CYS A 180 7.34 -2.97 0.17
C CYS A 180 7.71 -3.78 -1.06
N PHE A 181 7.39 -3.22 -2.23
CA PHE A 181 7.71 -3.76 -3.55
C PHE A 181 8.67 -2.87 -4.32
N ASP A 182 9.29 -3.46 -5.34
CA ASP A 182 10.02 -2.75 -6.38
C ASP A 182 9.08 -1.80 -7.16
N PRO A 183 9.55 -0.62 -7.62
CA PRO A 183 8.74 0.34 -8.38
C PRO A 183 8.10 -0.24 -9.65
N SER A 184 8.68 -1.28 -10.24
CA SER A 184 8.15 -1.94 -11.44
C SER A 184 7.02 -2.92 -11.15
N THR A 185 6.77 -3.26 -9.88
CA THR A 185 5.69 -4.17 -9.50
C THR A 185 4.33 -3.58 -9.88
N ARG A 186 3.51 -4.39 -10.56
CA ARG A 186 2.23 -3.98 -11.12
C ARG A 186 1.07 -4.54 -10.30
N PHE A 187 0.02 -3.76 -10.16
CA PHE A 187 -1.17 -4.09 -9.40
C PHE A 187 -2.44 -3.59 -10.11
N ILE A 188 -3.58 -4.16 -9.73
CA ILE A 188 -4.86 -3.92 -10.39
C ILE A 188 -5.54 -2.69 -9.79
N THR A 189 -5.81 -1.71 -10.65
CA THR A 189 -6.56 -0.49 -10.31
C THR A 189 -7.88 -0.42 -11.07
N SER A 190 -8.80 0.44 -10.63
CA SER A 190 -10.06 0.70 -11.35
C SER A 190 -9.86 1.32 -12.74
N GLU A 191 -8.65 1.79 -13.05
CA GLU A 191 -8.28 2.36 -14.35
C GLU A 191 -7.35 1.44 -15.17
N GLY A 192 -7.28 0.15 -14.80
CA GLY A 192 -6.39 -0.84 -15.41
C GLY A 192 -5.20 -1.22 -14.54
N VAL A 193 -4.30 -2.02 -15.09
CA VAL A 193 -3.09 -2.48 -14.39
C VAL A 193 -2.03 -1.40 -14.46
N LYS A 194 -1.51 -0.99 -13.30
CA LYS A 194 -0.50 0.08 -13.18
C LYS A 194 0.67 -0.37 -12.31
N ALA A 195 1.86 0.16 -12.57
CA ALA A 195 3.05 -0.05 -11.74
C ALA A 195 3.16 1.04 -10.67
N PHE A 196 3.86 0.76 -9.56
CA PHE A 196 4.16 1.79 -8.56
C PHE A 196 4.89 2.99 -9.15
N SER A 197 5.76 2.78 -10.14
CA SER A 197 6.48 3.84 -10.85
C SER A 197 5.58 4.83 -11.61
N ASN A 198 4.30 4.53 -11.80
CA ASN A 198 3.33 5.45 -12.42
C ASN A 198 2.80 6.52 -11.44
N PHE A 199 3.13 6.42 -10.16
CA PHE A 199 2.58 7.23 -9.08
C PHE A 199 3.66 8.02 -8.35
N LYS A 200 3.21 9.02 -7.58
CA LYS A 200 4.00 9.78 -6.63
C LYS A 200 3.60 9.42 -5.21
N ASP A 201 4.48 9.69 -4.26
CA ASP A 201 4.18 9.56 -2.84
C ASP A 201 2.96 10.39 -2.45
N GLY A 202 2.00 9.77 -1.76
CA GLY A 202 0.74 10.37 -1.36
C GLY A 202 -0.38 10.35 -2.42
N ASP A 203 -0.15 9.82 -3.63
CA ASP A 203 -1.22 9.69 -4.64
C ASP A 203 -2.31 8.73 -4.15
N ILE A 204 -3.57 9.06 -4.45
CA ILE A 204 -4.72 8.22 -4.12
C ILE A 204 -5.14 7.44 -5.37
N VAL A 205 -5.28 6.14 -5.22
CA VAL A 205 -5.70 5.22 -6.29
C VAL A 205 -6.80 4.30 -5.79
N THR A 206 -7.68 3.85 -6.68
CA THR A 206 -8.68 2.82 -6.36
C THR A 206 -8.16 1.46 -6.82
N VAL A 207 -8.00 0.53 -5.89
CA VAL A 207 -7.40 -0.78 -6.13
C VAL A 207 -8.39 -1.91 -5.84
N LEU A 208 -8.14 -3.06 -6.41
CA LEU A 208 -8.91 -4.25 -6.16
C LEU A 208 -8.37 -4.97 -4.93
N THR A 209 -9.28 -5.37 -4.03
CA THR A 209 -8.95 -6.12 -2.82
C THR A 209 -9.23 -7.62 -3.00
N PRO A 210 -8.70 -8.48 -2.11
CA PRO A 210 -8.94 -9.93 -2.18
C PRO A 210 -10.41 -10.32 -2.09
N SER A 211 -11.26 -9.52 -1.45
CA SER A 211 -12.72 -9.74 -1.41
C SER A 211 -13.43 -9.44 -2.73
N GLY A 212 -12.72 -8.93 -3.75
CA GLY A 212 -13.29 -8.50 -5.02
C GLY A 212 -13.91 -7.10 -4.99
N VAL A 213 -13.67 -6.33 -3.95
CA VAL A 213 -14.20 -4.97 -3.76
C VAL A 213 -13.15 -3.93 -4.13
N TRP A 214 -13.61 -2.86 -4.77
CA TRP A 214 -12.76 -1.71 -5.04
C TRP A 214 -12.63 -0.81 -3.80
N ARG A 215 -11.37 -0.54 -3.37
CA ARG A 215 -11.06 0.31 -2.22
C ARG A 215 -10.10 1.43 -2.61
N LYS A 216 -10.23 2.56 -1.92
CA LYS A 216 -9.23 3.62 -2.01
C LYS A 216 -7.96 3.18 -1.29
N ALA A 217 -6.83 3.54 -1.88
CA ALA A 217 -5.51 3.29 -1.32
C ALA A 217 -4.64 4.53 -1.52
N THR A 218 -3.74 4.76 -0.58
CA THR A 218 -2.68 5.76 -0.73
C THR A 218 -1.40 5.06 -1.17
N VAL A 219 -0.75 5.58 -2.18
CA VAL A 219 0.55 5.09 -2.66
C VAL A 219 1.64 5.74 -1.81
N ASN A 220 2.47 4.95 -1.15
CA ASN A 220 3.50 5.46 -0.25
C ASN A 220 4.90 5.01 -0.68
N TYR A 221 5.82 5.97 -0.68
CA TYR A 221 7.25 5.72 -0.85
C TYR A 221 7.91 5.45 0.52
N HIS A 222 8.61 4.34 0.64
CA HIS A 222 9.23 3.91 1.90
C HIS A 222 10.76 3.94 1.89
N GLY A 223 11.34 4.82 1.06
CA GLY A 223 12.78 5.01 0.99
C GLY A 223 13.48 3.90 0.19
N LYS A 224 14.70 3.55 0.62
CA LYS A 224 15.53 2.54 -0.04
C LYS A 224 15.76 1.36 0.87
N GLN A 225 15.48 0.16 0.36
CA GLN A 225 15.63 -1.09 1.09
C GLN A 225 16.24 -2.19 0.22
N LYS A 226 16.66 -3.28 0.85
CA LYS A 226 17.09 -4.50 0.14
C LYS A 226 15.86 -5.23 -0.37
N LEU A 227 15.97 -5.79 -1.56
CA LEU A 227 14.91 -6.58 -2.17
C LEU A 227 15.37 -8.04 -2.34
N LEU A 228 14.40 -8.94 -2.19
CA LEU A 228 14.50 -10.33 -2.62
C LEU A 228 13.67 -10.52 -3.90
N SER A 229 14.19 -11.31 -4.82
CA SER A 229 13.47 -11.75 -6.01
C SER A 229 12.84 -13.10 -5.74
N TYR A 230 11.52 -13.12 -5.75
CA TYR A 230 10.72 -14.33 -5.62
C TYR A 230 10.28 -14.82 -7.00
N THR A 231 10.80 -15.97 -7.43
CA THR A 231 10.29 -16.65 -8.62
C THR A 231 9.09 -17.49 -8.22
N LEU A 232 7.90 -17.03 -8.61
CA LEU A 232 6.65 -17.72 -8.37
C LEU A 232 6.27 -18.56 -9.60
N LYS A 233 5.75 -19.74 -9.36
CA LYS A 233 5.33 -20.66 -10.44
C LYS A 233 3.93 -21.19 -10.19
N LYS A 234 3.16 -21.21 -11.26
CA LYS A 234 1.85 -21.87 -11.33
C LYS A 234 1.75 -22.63 -12.64
N ASN A 235 1.65 -23.96 -12.57
CA ASN A 235 1.68 -24.84 -13.74
C ASN A 235 2.92 -24.58 -14.62
N ARG A 236 2.76 -23.94 -15.80
CA ARG A 236 3.85 -23.60 -16.74
C ARG A 236 4.26 -22.14 -16.67
N THR A 237 3.45 -21.31 -16.05
CA THR A 237 3.71 -19.86 -15.93
C THR A 237 4.69 -19.62 -14.78
N GLU A 238 5.72 -18.84 -15.05
CA GLU A 238 6.68 -18.37 -14.08
C GLU A 238 6.71 -16.83 -14.12
N ILE A 239 6.67 -16.21 -12.95
CA ILE A 239 6.77 -14.75 -12.79
C ILE A 239 7.80 -14.44 -11.72
N THR A 240 8.39 -13.26 -11.78
CA THR A 240 9.31 -12.79 -10.74
C THR A 240 8.76 -11.53 -10.11
N ILE A 241 8.64 -11.53 -8.79
CA ILE A 241 8.21 -10.38 -8.00
C ILE A 241 9.34 -10.02 -7.04
N LYS A 242 9.64 -8.72 -6.93
CA LYS A 242 10.66 -8.19 -6.03
C LYS A 242 10.00 -7.48 -4.87
N SER A 243 10.29 -7.93 -3.66
CA SER A 243 9.79 -7.31 -2.43
C SER A 243 10.81 -7.34 -1.31
N THR A 244 10.57 -6.61 -0.24
CA THR A 244 11.32 -6.72 1.00
C THR A 244 11.18 -8.13 1.59
N GLU A 245 12.15 -8.55 2.39
CA GLU A 245 12.19 -9.89 2.98
C GLU A 245 10.98 -10.17 3.90
N ASP A 246 10.56 -9.17 4.64
CA ASP A 246 9.45 -9.19 5.61
C ASP A 246 8.09 -8.89 5.00
N HIS A 247 7.99 -8.85 3.65
CA HIS A 247 6.73 -8.55 2.98
C HIS A 247 5.60 -9.49 3.40
N ARG A 248 4.40 -8.93 3.62
CA ARG A 248 3.21 -9.68 4.03
C ARG A 248 2.49 -10.26 2.82
N TRP A 249 2.57 -11.55 2.67
CA TRP A 249 1.86 -12.31 1.64
C TRP A 249 0.57 -12.91 2.20
N ILE A 250 -0.34 -13.28 1.32
CA ILE A 250 -1.54 -14.02 1.70
C ILE A 250 -1.33 -15.46 1.24
N ASN A 251 -1.27 -16.38 2.21
CA ASN A 251 -1.10 -17.79 1.96
C ASN A 251 -2.38 -18.42 1.39
N ILE A 252 -2.29 -19.67 0.96
CA ILE A 252 -3.41 -20.40 0.34
C ILE A 252 -4.64 -20.53 1.23
N ASP A 253 -4.47 -20.47 2.55
CA ASP A 253 -5.55 -20.58 3.54
C ASP A 253 -6.24 -19.23 3.78
N GLY A 254 -5.69 -18.14 3.20
CA GLY A 254 -6.20 -16.78 3.31
C GLY A 254 -5.60 -16.00 4.47
N ASP A 255 -4.61 -16.58 5.17
CA ASP A 255 -3.94 -15.92 6.30
C ASP A 255 -2.75 -15.08 5.84
N PHE A 256 -2.46 -14.02 6.57
CA PHE A 256 -1.26 -13.24 6.33
C PHE A 256 0.00 -13.98 6.83
N GLN A 257 1.03 -13.98 6.00
CA GLN A 257 2.34 -14.58 6.27
C GLN A 257 3.43 -13.56 5.98
N GLU A 258 4.35 -13.35 6.92
CA GLU A 258 5.52 -12.51 6.72
C GLU A 258 6.65 -13.31 6.06
N GLY A 259 7.20 -12.75 4.97
CA GLY A 259 8.20 -13.41 4.16
C GLY A 259 7.69 -14.70 3.48
N LEU A 260 8.49 -15.23 2.57
CA LEU A 260 8.19 -16.48 1.88
C LEU A 260 9.38 -17.43 1.94
N SER A 261 9.08 -18.71 2.02
CA SER A 261 10.03 -19.82 1.90
C SER A 261 9.78 -20.62 0.61
N ILE A 262 10.77 -21.35 0.14
CA ILE A 262 10.62 -22.22 -1.05
C ILE A 262 9.50 -23.24 -0.80
N ASN A 263 8.61 -23.38 -1.77
CA ASN A 263 7.37 -24.18 -1.78
C ASN A 263 6.20 -23.59 -1.00
N ASP A 264 6.31 -22.42 -0.39
CA ASP A 264 5.14 -21.72 0.14
C ASP A 264 4.13 -21.46 -0.98
N LYS A 265 2.85 -21.54 -0.64
CA LYS A 265 1.75 -21.38 -1.58
C LYS A 265 0.94 -20.15 -1.26
N LEU A 266 0.66 -19.38 -2.30
CA LEU A 266 -0.09 -18.15 -2.21
C LEU A 266 -1.54 -18.33 -2.64
N LEU A 267 -2.40 -17.53 -2.04
CA LEU A 267 -3.78 -17.38 -2.48
C LEU A 267 -3.81 -16.88 -3.92
N ASP A 268 -4.81 -17.29 -4.66
CA ASP A 268 -5.04 -16.87 -6.04
C ASP A 268 -6.22 -15.89 -6.15
N SER A 269 -6.36 -15.29 -7.31
CA SER A 269 -7.37 -14.30 -7.69
C SER A 269 -8.77 -14.54 -7.10
N PRO A 270 -9.48 -13.49 -6.64
CA PRO A 270 -10.80 -13.63 -6.02
C PRO A 270 -11.96 -13.83 -7.01
N TRP A 271 -11.74 -13.71 -8.34
CA TRP A 271 -12.83 -13.74 -9.32
C TRP A 271 -13.23 -15.15 -9.75
N PHE A 272 -14.49 -15.25 -10.16
CA PHE A 272 -15.05 -16.46 -10.74
C PHE A 272 -15.51 -16.19 -12.17
N TRP A 273 -15.26 -17.15 -13.06
CA TRP A 273 -15.66 -17.04 -14.46
C TRP A 273 -17.18 -16.92 -14.65
N GLU A 274 -17.92 -17.57 -13.78
CA GLU A 274 -19.38 -17.62 -13.80
C GLU A 274 -20.05 -16.30 -13.38
N ASP A 275 -19.33 -15.39 -12.74
CA ASP A 275 -19.86 -14.11 -12.26
C ASP A 275 -19.95 -13.06 -13.39
N PHE A 276 -19.47 -13.38 -14.60
CA PHE A 276 -19.55 -12.46 -15.72
C PHE A 276 -20.99 -12.27 -16.19
N ASP A 277 -21.49 -11.04 -16.09
CA ASP A 277 -22.80 -10.63 -16.57
C ASP A 277 -22.67 -9.44 -17.54
N PHE A 278 -22.96 -9.68 -18.82
CA PHE A 278 -22.87 -8.68 -19.87
C PHE A 278 -23.80 -7.47 -19.61
N GLU A 279 -24.98 -7.72 -19.03
CA GLU A 279 -25.98 -6.65 -18.83
C GLU A 279 -25.54 -5.64 -17.77
N SER A 280 -24.77 -6.06 -16.79
CA SER A 280 -24.26 -5.22 -15.72
C SER A 280 -23.06 -4.35 -16.13
N LEU A 281 -22.46 -4.60 -17.31
CA LEU A 281 -21.28 -3.86 -17.78
C LEU A 281 -21.59 -2.41 -18.13
N SER A 282 -20.59 -1.54 -17.96
CA SER A 282 -20.61 -0.20 -18.56
C SER A 282 -20.63 -0.27 -20.09
N LEU A 283 -21.01 0.83 -20.73
CA LEU A 283 -20.99 0.91 -22.19
C LEU A 283 -19.58 0.59 -22.75
N LEU A 284 -18.54 1.04 -22.09
CA LEU A 284 -17.15 0.75 -22.44
C LEU A 284 -16.84 -0.74 -22.30
N GLY A 285 -17.24 -1.38 -21.19
CA GLY A 285 -17.09 -2.82 -20.99
C GLY A 285 -17.79 -3.63 -22.08
N LYS A 286 -19.02 -3.26 -22.45
CA LYS A 286 -19.76 -3.87 -23.57
C LYS A 286 -19.03 -3.73 -24.92
N GLU A 287 -18.41 -2.57 -25.17
CA GLU A 287 -17.62 -2.33 -26.38
C GLU A 287 -16.38 -3.26 -26.41
N TYR A 288 -15.69 -3.43 -25.28
CA TYR A 288 -14.53 -4.32 -25.19
C TYR A 288 -14.92 -5.81 -25.32
N TRP A 289 -16.11 -6.19 -24.87
CA TRP A 289 -16.64 -7.52 -25.18
C TRP A 289 -16.77 -7.71 -26.71
N CYS A 290 -17.31 -6.71 -27.43
CA CYS A 290 -17.39 -6.74 -28.88
C CYS A 290 -16.00 -6.86 -29.53
N TYR A 291 -15.01 -6.10 -29.04
CA TYR A 291 -13.63 -6.20 -29.54
C TYR A 291 -13.03 -7.59 -29.33
N GLY A 292 -13.25 -8.21 -28.17
CA GLY A 292 -12.83 -9.58 -27.89
C GLY A 292 -13.49 -10.59 -28.85
N PHE A 293 -14.79 -10.46 -29.07
CA PHE A 293 -15.51 -11.30 -30.01
C PHE A 293 -15.00 -11.14 -31.46
N ILE A 294 -14.73 -9.90 -31.87
CA ILE A 294 -14.17 -9.59 -33.19
C ILE A 294 -12.74 -10.09 -33.32
N MET A 295 -11.97 -10.09 -32.25
CA MET A 295 -10.61 -10.65 -32.27
C MET A 295 -10.62 -12.11 -32.69
N GLY A 296 -11.60 -12.91 -32.24
CA GLY A 296 -11.83 -14.27 -32.71
C GLY A 296 -12.42 -14.29 -34.14
N ASP A 297 -13.69 -13.98 -34.28
CA ASP A 297 -14.50 -14.19 -35.47
C ASP A 297 -14.47 -13.04 -36.50
N GLY A 298 -13.89 -11.89 -36.17
CA GLY A 298 -13.92 -10.73 -37.07
C GLY A 298 -13.08 -10.91 -38.34
N ILE A 299 -13.56 -10.32 -39.41
CA ILE A 299 -12.88 -10.28 -40.70
C ILE A 299 -12.52 -8.82 -41.01
N ILE A 300 -11.24 -8.52 -41.21
CA ILE A 300 -10.80 -7.19 -41.63
C ILE A 300 -11.28 -6.94 -43.06
N GLU A 301 -12.02 -5.87 -43.27
CA GLU A 301 -12.49 -5.50 -44.61
C GLU A 301 -11.30 -5.11 -45.49
N THR A 302 -11.38 -5.54 -46.76
CA THR A 302 -10.40 -5.14 -47.76
C THR A 302 -11.10 -4.31 -48.85
N ARG A 303 -10.47 -3.20 -49.25
CA ARG A 303 -10.96 -2.34 -50.34
C ARG A 303 -10.02 -2.48 -51.53
N TYR A 304 -10.62 -2.74 -52.68
CA TYR A 304 -9.87 -2.78 -53.94
C TYR A 304 -9.75 -1.37 -54.58
N SER A 305 -8.55 -0.90 -54.76
CA SER A 305 -8.29 0.33 -55.48
C SER A 305 -8.24 0.05 -57.01
N LYS A 306 -9.24 0.53 -57.73
CA LYS A 306 -9.26 0.43 -59.22
C LYS A 306 -8.10 1.20 -59.87
N LYS A 307 -7.62 2.28 -59.22
CA LYS A 307 -6.51 3.12 -59.71
C LYS A 307 -5.17 2.41 -59.62
N GLU A 308 -4.93 1.70 -58.51
CA GLU A 308 -3.65 1.05 -58.20
C GLU A 308 -3.69 -0.47 -58.44
N LYS A 309 -4.86 -1.00 -58.80
CA LYS A 309 -5.10 -2.46 -59.02
C LYS A 309 -4.63 -3.33 -57.82
N LYS A 310 -4.78 -2.81 -56.59
CA LYS A 310 -4.31 -3.46 -55.37
C LYS A 310 -5.38 -3.45 -54.28
N TYR A 311 -5.38 -4.48 -53.40
CA TYR A 311 -6.20 -4.53 -52.21
C TYR A 311 -5.49 -3.84 -51.06
N TYR A 312 -6.23 -3.00 -50.36
CA TYR A 312 -5.80 -2.34 -49.11
C TYR A 312 -6.64 -2.85 -47.95
N LYS A 313 -6.02 -3.13 -46.83
CA LYS A 313 -6.74 -3.38 -45.59
C LYS A 313 -7.51 -2.11 -45.19
N SER A 314 -8.76 -2.28 -44.82
CA SER A 314 -9.58 -1.23 -44.25
C SER A 314 -9.29 -1.14 -42.74
N ASN A 315 -9.56 0.01 -42.14
CA ASN A 315 -9.58 0.14 -40.66
C ASN A 315 -10.92 -0.33 -40.09
N PHE A 316 -11.76 -1.00 -40.89
CA PHE A 316 -13.03 -1.53 -40.46
C PHE A 316 -13.02 -3.05 -40.52
N THR A 317 -13.70 -3.59 -39.53
CA THR A 317 -13.90 -5.04 -39.39
C THR A 317 -15.39 -5.34 -39.48
N LYS A 318 -15.71 -6.52 -39.90
CA LYS A 318 -17.06 -7.07 -39.94
C LYS A 318 -17.08 -8.44 -39.29
N VAL A 319 -18.23 -8.83 -38.76
CA VAL A 319 -18.45 -10.14 -38.12
C VAL A 319 -19.72 -10.77 -38.67
N LYS A 320 -19.65 -12.04 -39.04
CA LYS A 320 -20.83 -12.85 -39.35
C LYS A 320 -21.21 -13.71 -38.18
N LEU A 321 -22.45 -13.56 -37.72
CA LEU A 321 -22.99 -14.33 -36.62
C LEU A 321 -23.69 -15.60 -37.12
N CYS A 322 -22.90 -16.64 -37.29
CA CYS A 322 -23.39 -17.93 -37.84
C CYS A 322 -23.98 -18.81 -36.72
N LYS A 323 -25.09 -19.49 -37.03
CA LYS A 323 -25.71 -20.53 -36.16
C LYS A 323 -25.94 -20.02 -34.72
N ASP A 324 -25.32 -20.68 -33.75
CA ASP A 324 -25.52 -20.44 -32.31
C ASP A 324 -24.99 -19.06 -31.88
N LYS A 325 -24.11 -18.42 -32.66
CA LYS A 325 -23.58 -17.07 -32.38
C LYS A 325 -24.60 -15.97 -32.69
N ALA A 326 -25.68 -16.26 -33.43
CA ALA A 326 -26.76 -15.31 -33.65
C ALA A 326 -27.40 -14.78 -32.36
N LYS A 327 -27.32 -15.53 -31.28
CA LYS A 327 -27.76 -15.12 -29.94
C LYS A 327 -27.06 -13.85 -29.42
N TYR A 328 -25.85 -13.55 -29.91
CA TYR A 328 -25.07 -12.39 -29.48
C TYR A 328 -25.39 -11.11 -30.28
N LEU A 329 -26.30 -11.18 -31.25
CA LEU A 329 -26.65 -10.03 -32.11
C LEU A 329 -27.02 -8.79 -31.29
N TYR A 330 -27.83 -8.96 -30.24
CA TYR A 330 -28.29 -7.86 -29.42
C TYR A 330 -27.15 -7.10 -28.73
N ARG A 331 -26.05 -7.79 -28.35
CA ARG A 331 -24.88 -7.17 -27.71
C ARG A 331 -24.20 -6.17 -28.63
N PHE A 332 -24.11 -6.47 -29.92
CA PHE A 332 -23.58 -5.52 -30.91
C PHE A 332 -24.54 -4.36 -31.18
N GLN A 333 -25.85 -4.62 -31.16
CA GLN A 333 -26.87 -3.59 -31.35
C GLN A 333 -26.90 -2.58 -30.21
N GLU A 334 -26.68 -3.00 -28.97
CA GLU A 334 -26.61 -2.10 -27.83
C GLU A 334 -25.45 -1.09 -27.94
N ILE A 335 -24.35 -1.44 -28.58
CA ILE A 335 -23.22 -0.55 -28.85
C ILE A 335 -23.47 0.37 -30.05
N GLY A 336 -24.54 0.08 -30.82
CA GLY A 336 -24.90 0.88 -31.98
C GLY A 336 -24.22 0.46 -33.28
N TYR A 337 -23.64 -0.75 -33.37
CA TYR A 337 -23.06 -1.23 -34.61
C TYR A 337 -24.12 -1.54 -35.69
N GLY A 338 -23.75 -1.24 -36.95
CA GLY A 338 -24.64 -1.45 -38.08
C GLY A 338 -24.90 -2.91 -38.40
N LEU A 339 -26.15 -3.24 -38.73
CA LEU A 339 -26.58 -4.58 -39.13
C LEU A 339 -26.83 -4.63 -40.63
N ASN A 340 -26.23 -5.58 -41.32
CA ASN A 340 -26.55 -5.92 -42.67
C ASN A 340 -27.33 -7.24 -42.73
N CYS A 341 -28.62 -7.14 -43.07
CA CYS A 341 -29.54 -8.29 -43.16
C CYS A 341 -29.67 -8.85 -44.59
N SER A 342 -28.81 -8.44 -45.52
CA SER A 342 -28.90 -8.91 -46.93
C SER A 342 -28.40 -10.35 -47.11
N SER A 343 -27.77 -10.95 -46.13
CA SER A 343 -27.31 -12.34 -46.10
C SER A 343 -28.24 -13.21 -45.23
N GLN A 344 -28.25 -14.53 -45.46
CA GLN A 344 -29.00 -15.46 -44.62
C GLN A 344 -28.56 -15.46 -43.14
N GLU A 345 -27.36 -14.93 -42.88
CA GLU A 345 -26.81 -14.79 -41.53
C GLU A 345 -26.58 -13.29 -41.20
N PRO A 346 -26.89 -12.86 -39.98
CA PRO A 346 -26.64 -11.47 -39.59
C PRO A 346 -25.14 -11.11 -39.72
N GLU A 347 -24.88 -10.02 -40.43
CA GLU A 347 -23.52 -9.48 -40.57
C GLU A 347 -23.46 -8.11 -39.91
N ILE A 348 -22.58 -7.97 -38.90
CA ILE A 348 -22.28 -6.70 -38.25
C ILE A 348 -21.17 -6.01 -39.01
N THR A 349 -21.36 -4.74 -39.35
CA THR A 349 -20.43 -3.94 -40.17
C THR A 349 -20.15 -2.58 -39.53
N GLY A 350 -19.13 -1.91 -40.03
CA GLY A 350 -18.80 -0.56 -39.59
C GLY A 350 -18.02 -0.50 -38.27
N ILE A 351 -17.48 -1.63 -37.82
CA ILE A 351 -16.71 -1.73 -36.58
C ILE A 351 -15.30 -1.18 -36.84
N LYS A 352 -14.94 -0.10 -36.19
CA LYS A 352 -13.62 0.51 -36.30
C LYS A 352 -12.64 -0.16 -35.30
N TYR A 353 -12.18 -1.34 -35.66
CA TYR A 353 -11.23 -2.11 -34.89
C TYR A 353 -10.34 -2.94 -35.82
N ASP A 354 -9.04 -2.95 -35.59
CA ASP A 354 -8.03 -3.53 -36.49
C ASP A 354 -7.54 -4.95 -36.04
N LYS A 355 -8.21 -5.54 -35.08
CA LYS A 355 -7.85 -6.85 -34.49
C LYS A 355 -6.44 -6.85 -33.85
N THR A 356 -6.10 -5.82 -33.13
CA THR A 356 -4.93 -5.79 -32.26
C THR A 356 -5.35 -6.01 -30.82
N ILE A 357 -4.48 -6.61 -29.99
CA ILE A 357 -4.74 -6.70 -28.54
C ILE A 357 -4.72 -5.28 -27.98
N PRO A 358 -5.81 -4.82 -27.33
CA PRO A 358 -5.84 -3.48 -26.74
C PRO A 358 -4.80 -3.32 -25.63
N ASP A 359 -4.28 -2.11 -25.48
CA ASP A 359 -3.52 -1.75 -24.29
C ASP A 359 -4.49 -1.47 -23.14
N PHE A 360 -4.53 -2.37 -22.15
CA PHE A 360 -5.41 -2.29 -20.99
C PHE A 360 -4.82 -1.48 -19.82
N THR A 361 -3.62 -0.89 -19.98
CA THR A 361 -2.89 -0.22 -18.89
C THR A 361 -3.67 0.95 -18.28
N ASN A 362 -4.49 1.63 -19.08
CA ASN A 362 -5.28 2.79 -18.66
C ASN A 362 -6.80 2.55 -18.77
N LEU A 363 -7.23 1.30 -18.76
CA LEU A 363 -8.63 0.92 -18.88
C LEU A 363 -9.14 0.26 -17.60
N PRO A 364 -10.42 0.41 -17.27
CA PRO A 364 -11.04 -0.34 -16.19
C PRO A 364 -10.87 -1.85 -16.38
N LEU A 365 -10.73 -2.58 -15.26
CA LEU A 365 -10.57 -4.04 -15.30
C LEU A 365 -11.72 -4.74 -16.02
N GLU A 366 -12.94 -4.21 -15.96
CA GLU A 366 -14.08 -4.75 -16.69
C GLU A 366 -13.83 -4.85 -18.20
N CYS A 367 -13.04 -3.94 -18.77
CA CYS A 367 -12.68 -3.98 -20.20
C CYS A 367 -11.83 -5.21 -20.53
N LEU A 368 -10.85 -5.53 -19.71
CA LEU A 368 -10.00 -6.72 -19.85
C LEU A 368 -10.84 -8.01 -19.71
N ILE A 369 -11.62 -8.11 -18.64
CA ILE A 369 -12.48 -9.27 -18.40
C ILE A 369 -13.48 -9.44 -19.54
N SER A 370 -14.14 -8.36 -19.95
CA SER A 370 -15.11 -8.38 -21.07
C SER A 370 -14.47 -8.80 -22.38
N PHE A 371 -13.26 -8.31 -22.68
CA PHE A 371 -12.52 -8.71 -23.87
C PHE A 371 -12.23 -10.21 -23.90
N ILE A 372 -11.80 -10.78 -22.76
CA ILE A 372 -11.53 -12.21 -22.64
C ILE A 372 -12.82 -13.04 -22.81
N HIS A 373 -13.93 -12.60 -22.23
CA HIS A 373 -15.23 -13.25 -22.40
C HIS A 373 -15.74 -13.15 -23.82
N GLY A 374 -15.57 -11.99 -24.47
CA GLY A 374 -15.91 -11.80 -25.87
C GLY A 374 -15.10 -12.73 -26.80
N LEU A 375 -13.80 -12.84 -26.54
CA LEU A 375 -12.92 -13.76 -27.28
C LEU A 375 -13.33 -15.22 -27.08
N TYR A 376 -13.70 -15.60 -25.84
CA TYR A 376 -14.19 -16.93 -25.56
C TYR A 376 -15.56 -17.22 -26.20
N ASP A 377 -16.47 -16.26 -26.21
CA ASP A 377 -17.79 -16.40 -26.87
C ASP A 377 -17.65 -16.53 -28.40
N ALA A 378 -16.55 -16.00 -28.98
CA ALA A 378 -16.23 -16.19 -30.38
C ALA A 378 -15.65 -17.58 -30.69
N ASP A 379 -14.52 -17.93 -30.10
CA ASP A 379 -13.74 -19.13 -30.48
C ASP A 379 -13.59 -20.15 -29.36
N GLY A 380 -14.23 -19.90 -28.22
CA GLY A 380 -14.17 -20.81 -27.09
C GLY A 380 -14.97 -22.07 -27.28
N THR A 381 -14.51 -23.15 -26.68
CA THR A 381 -15.20 -24.42 -26.60
C THR A 381 -15.35 -24.87 -25.16
N HIS A 382 -16.51 -25.41 -24.85
CA HIS A 382 -16.83 -25.96 -23.55
C HIS A 382 -16.93 -27.49 -23.66
N SER A 383 -16.26 -28.19 -22.75
CA SER A 383 -16.35 -29.64 -22.60
C SER A 383 -16.38 -30.02 -21.12
N VAL A 384 -16.82 -31.24 -20.84
CA VAL A 384 -16.83 -31.79 -19.48
C VAL A 384 -15.74 -32.86 -19.38
N SER A 385 -14.93 -32.78 -18.32
CA SER A 385 -13.89 -33.77 -18.06
C SER A 385 -14.54 -35.14 -17.76
N ALA A 386 -14.20 -36.16 -18.52
CA ALA A 386 -14.69 -37.52 -18.29
C ALA A 386 -14.25 -38.09 -16.92
N THR A 387 -13.11 -37.60 -16.40
CA THR A 387 -12.55 -38.10 -15.13
C THR A 387 -13.10 -37.39 -13.91
N THR A 388 -13.43 -36.09 -14.05
CA THR A 388 -13.76 -35.22 -12.89
C THR A 388 -15.18 -34.67 -12.96
N GLY A 389 -15.91 -34.85 -14.07
CA GLY A 389 -17.24 -34.26 -14.29
C GLY A 389 -17.27 -32.73 -14.40
N LYS A 390 -16.11 -32.07 -14.53
CA LYS A 390 -16.00 -30.60 -14.48
C LYS A 390 -15.98 -29.97 -15.85
N PRO A 391 -16.46 -28.71 -15.95
CA PRO A 391 -16.34 -27.91 -17.15
C PRO A 391 -14.87 -27.60 -17.45
N ILE A 392 -14.52 -27.74 -18.73
CA ILE A 392 -13.23 -27.35 -19.29
C ILE A 392 -13.53 -26.29 -20.33
N TYR A 393 -12.95 -25.12 -20.14
CA TYR A 393 -13.01 -24.02 -21.08
C TYR A 393 -11.73 -24.00 -21.92
N SER A 394 -11.86 -23.94 -23.23
CA SER A 394 -10.70 -24.01 -24.14
C SER A 394 -10.85 -22.99 -25.25
N ILE A 395 -9.77 -22.32 -25.62
CA ILE A 395 -9.69 -21.49 -26.81
C ILE A 395 -8.48 -21.94 -27.63
N GLN A 396 -8.64 -21.92 -28.97
CA GLN A 396 -7.58 -22.26 -29.90
C GLN A 396 -7.15 -21.00 -30.67
N PHE A 397 -5.85 -20.81 -30.82
CA PHE A 397 -5.26 -19.67 -31.52
C PHE A 397 -4.24 -20.11 -32.56
N THR A 398 -4.12 -19.32 -33.62
CA THR A 398 -2.98 -19.38 -34.56
C THR A 398 -1.89 -18.39 -34.17
N SER A 399 -2.22 -17.34 -33.41
CA SER A 399 -1.28 -16.34 -32.90
C SER A 399 -0.72 -16.77 -31.53
N LYS A 400 0.61 -16.80 -31.45
CA LYS A 400 1.29 -17.02 -30.16
C LYS A 400 1.05 -15.88 -29.19
N GLU A 401 1.10 -14.63 -29.66
CA GLU A 401 0.87 -13.43 -28.86
C GLU A 401 -0.50 -13.45 -28.17
N LEU A 402 -1.55 -13.83 -28.89
CA LEU A 402 -2.89 -13.96 -28.32
C LEU A 402 -3.00 -15.14 -27.36
N CYS A 403 -2.26 -16.22 -27.61
CA CYS A 403 -2.18 -17.34 -26.70
C CYS A 403 -1.50 -16.93 -25.36
N ASP A 404 -0.36 -16.26 -25.44
CA ASP A 404 0.39 -15.77 -24.29
C ASP A 404 -0.48 -14.78 -23.48
N PHE A 405 -1.19 -13.86 -24.14
CA PHE A 405 -2.14 -12.94 -23.49
C PHE A 405 -3.25 -13.69 -22.73
N VAL A 406 -3.89 -14.64 -23.36
CA VAL A 406 -4.98 -15.40 -22.71
C VAL A 406 -4.45 -16.27 -21.57
N GLU A 407 -3.25 -16.84 -21.72
CA GLU A 407 -2.59 -17.58 -20.64
C GLU A 407 -2.36 -16.70 -19.41
N GLU A 408 -1.90 -15.50 -19.63
CA GLU A 408 -1.60 -14.53 -18.57
C GLU A 408 -2.88 -14.05 -17.85
N TYR A 409 -3.92 -13.71 -18.62
CA TYR A 409 -5.11 -13.04 -18.07
C TYR A 409 -6.32 -13.94 -17.81
N PHE A 410 -6.34 -15.21 -18.22
CA PHE A 410 -7.40 -16.15 -17.81
C PHE A 410 -7.58 -16.24 -16.29
N PRO A 411 -6.52 -16.25 -15.48
CA PRO A 411 -6.67 -16.21 -14.03
C PRO A 411 -7.42 -14.98 -13.53
N VAL A 412 -7.19 -13.82 -14.15
CA VAL A 412 -7.88 -12.57 -13.82
C VAL A 412 -9.36 -12.64 -14.19
N ALA A 413 -9.71 -13.34 -15.26
CA ALA A 413 -11.10 -13.60 -15.63
C ALA A 413 -11.74 -14.78 -14.88
N GLY A 414 -11.04 -15.40 -13.93
CA GLY A 414 -11.59 -16.46 -13.06
C GLY A 414 -11.36 -17.90 -13.53
N LEU A 415 -10.51 -18.12 -14.53
CA LEU A 415 -10.15 -19.46 -15.02
C LEU A 415 -8.70 -19.81 -14.69
N TYR A 416 -8.47 -21.03 -14.20
CA TYR A 416 -7.10 -21.55 -14.05
C TYR A 416 -6.60 -22.17 -15.33
N VAL A 417 -5.46 -21.70 -15.83
CA VAL A 417 -4.78 -22.31 -16.96
C VAL A 417 -4.14 -23.62 -16.53
N ASN A 418 -4.61 -24.73 -17.09
CA ASN A 418 -4.09 -26.07 -16.77
C ASN A 418 -3.14 -26.62 -17.85
N SER A 419 -3.34 -26.30 -19.11
CA SER A 419 -2.49 -26.80 -20.19
C SER A 419 -2.51 -25.89 -21.40
N ILE A 420 -1.32 -25.65 -21.94
CA ILE A 420 -1.13 -25.17 -23.30
C ILE A 420 -0.68 -26.37 -24.12
N LYS A 421 -1.33 -26.58 -25.25
CA LYS A 421 -0.90 -27.58 -26.21
C LYS A 421 -0.39 -26.88 -27.45
N ASP A 422 0.86 -27.10 -27.74
CA ASP A 422 1.48 -26.73 -28.99
C ASP A 422 1.32 -27.94 -29.92
N LYS A 423 0.54 -27.81 -30.99
CA LYS A 423 0.47 -28.86 -32.02
C LYS A 423 1.42 -28.44 -33.13
N THR A 424 2.56 -29.10 -33.20
CA THR A 424 3.45 -29.03 -34.35
C THR A 424 2.85 -29.91 -35.48
N GLY A 425 2.23 -29.25 -36.42
CA GLY A 425 1.71 -29.77 -37.67
C GLY A 425 1.96 -28.79 -38.82
N GLN A 426 1.31 -28.93 -39.95
CA GLN A 426 1.41 -28.01 -41.08
C GLN A 426 0.99 -26.55 -40.73
N GLU A 427 0.20 -26.36 -39.62
CA GLU A 427 -0.10 -25.08 -39.00
C GLU A 427 0.12 -25.19 -37.48
N THR A 428 0.81 -24.21 -36.89
CA THR A 428 1.04 -24.14 -35.43
C THR A 428 -0.23 -23.62 -34.78
N ASN A 429 -0.91 -24.46 -34.04
CA ASN A 429 -2.12 -24.09 -33.27
C ASN A 429 -1.83 -24.18 -31.77
N TYR A 430 -2.10 -23.10 -31.07
CA TYR A 430 -1.99 -22.99 -29.60
C TYR A 430 -3.36 -23.23 -28.97
N THR A 431 -3.42 -24.00 -27.89
CA THR A 431 -4.66 -24.24 -27.15
C THR A 431 -4.44 -23.90 -25.69
N VAL A 432 -5.20 -22.92 -25.18
CA VAL A 432 -5.26 -22.61 -23.75
C VAL A 432 -6.49 -23.30 -23.16
N ARG A 433 -6.30 -24.00 -22.05
CA ARG A 433 -7.37 -24.67 -21.30
C ARG A 433 -7.46 -24.12 -19.91
N GLY A 434 -8.65 -23.66 -19.52
CA GLY A 434 -8.97 -23.17 -18.21
C GLY A 434 -10.01 -24.05 -17.49
N TYR A 435 -9.95 -24.04 -16.17
CA TYR A 435 -10.91 -24.68 -15.27
C TYR A 435 -11.40 -23.65 -14.27
N THR A 436 -12.66 -23.75 -13.89
CA THR A 436 -13.20 -22.90 -12.84
C THR A 436 -12.63 -23.24 -11.47
N LYS A 437 -12.61 -22.26 -10.59
CA LYS A 437 -12.13 -22.36 -9.21
C LYS A 437 -13.04 -23.24 -8.36
N ASN A 438 -12.99 -24.52 -8.52
CA ASN A 438 -13.75 -25.42 -7.66
C ASN A 438 -12.78 -26.29 -6.86
N TYR A 439 -12.41 -25.80 -5.68
CA TYR A 439 -11.46 -26.46 -4.77
C TYR A 439 -11.87 -27.85 -4.29
N GLN A 440 -13.17 -28.20 -4.33
CA GLN A 440 -13.68 -29.48 -3.81
C GLN A 440 -13.10 -30.71 -4.51
N PHE A 441 -12.58 -30.58 -5.72
CA PHE A 441 -12.16 -31.75 -6.52
C PHE A 441 -10.65 -31.95 -6.68
N PHE A 442 -9.85 -30.89 -6.60
CA PHE A 442 -8.40 -30.96 -6.88
C PHE A 442 -7.52 -30.89 -5.64
N GLY A 443 -8.14 -30.70 -4.48
CA GLY A 443 -7.45 -30.34 -3.26
C GLY A 443 -6.90 -28.90 -3.34
N GLN A 444 -7.18 -28.15 -2.33
CA GLN A 444 -6.82 -26.74 -2.17
C GLN A 444 -5.30 -26.47 -2.35
N HIS A 445 -4.47 -27.49 -2.16
CA HIS A 445 -3.02 -27.40 -2.14
C HIS A 445 -2.31 -27.88 -3.41
N SER A 446 -3.01 -28.03 -4.56
CA SER A 446 -2.35 -28.47 -5.79
C SER A 446 -1.48 -27.38 -6.43
N ASN A 447 -0.19 -27.67 -6.69
CA ASN A 447 0.74 -26.78 -7.40
C ASN A 447 0.32 -26.45 -8.85
N LYS A 448 -0.71 -27.11 -9.37
CA LYS A 448 -1.27 -26.81 -10.70
C LYS A 448 -2.18 -25.60 -10.69
N PHE A 449 -2.76 -25.28 -9.55
CA PHE A 449 -3.83 -24.28 -9.43
C PHE A 449 -3.44 -23.09 -8.55
N ASN A 450 -2.32 -23.20 -7.81
CA ASN A 450 -1.88 -22.16 -6.89
C ASN A 450 -0.47 -21.74 -7.24
N TRP A 451 -0.21 -20.47 -7.04
CA TRP A 451 1.14 -19.94 -7.08
C TRP A 451 1.95 -20.55 -5.94
N TYR A 452 3.15 -21.01 -6.23
CA TYR A 452 4.08 -21.44 -5.21
C TYR A 452 5.47 -20.85 -5.46
N VAL A 453 6.23 -20.66 -4.41
CA VAL A 453 7.59 -20.15 -4.47
C VAL A 453 8.53 -21.24 -5.01
N LYS A 454 9.01 -21.02 -6.22
CA LYS A 454 9.96 -21.93 -6.88
C LYS A 454 11.38 -21.66 -6.44
N ASP A 455 11.74 -20.37 -6.34
CA ASP A 455 13.10 -19.93 -6.03
C ASP A 455 13.07 -18.55 -5.37
N ILE A 456 14.09 -18.28 -4.53
CA ILE A 456 14.29 -17.01 -3.86
C ILE A 456 15.76 -16.63 -4.07
N THR A 457 16.00 -15.47 -4.69
CA THR A 457 17.34 -14.95 -4.93
C THR A 457 17.48 -13.56 -4.34
N GLN A 458 18.64 -13.30 -3.73
CA GLN A 458 19.01 -11.95 -3.34
C GLN A 458 19.57 -11.25 -4.58
N GLU A 459 19.01 -10.11 -4.96
CA GLU A 459 19.39 -9.40 -6.20
C GLU A 459 20.83 -8.90 -6.16
N ASP A 460 21.13 -8.10 -5.16
CA ASP A 460 22.45 -7.52 -4.91
C ASP A 460 22.57 -7.02 -3.47
N THR A 461 23.64 -6.31 -3.16
CA THR A 461 23.83 -5.65 -1.86
C THR A 461 23.35 -4.20 -1.86
N GLU A 462 22.85 -3.69 -2.99
CA GLU A 462 22.40 -2.32 -3.13
C GLU A 462 20.99 -2.13 -2.54
N LEU A 463 20.69 -0.87 -2.22
CA LEU A 463 19.38 -0.47 -1.73
C LEU A 463 18.55 0.09 -2.89
N HIS A 464 17.36 -0.46 -3.09
CA HIS A 464 16.42 -0.09 -4.12
C HIS A 464 15.28 0.75 -3.56
N ASP A 465 14.74 1.67 -4.35
CA ASP A 465 13.53 2.41 -4.00
C ASP A 465 12.38 1.43 -3.81
N VAL A 466 11.63 1.58 -2.72
CA VAL A 466 10.54 0.67 -2.39
C VAL A 466 9.23 1.40 -2.13
N TRP A 467 8.15 0.76 -2.54
CA TRP A 467 6.81 1.33 -2.56
C TRP A 467 5.79 0.34 -2.02
N CYS A 468 4.74 0.86 -1.41
CA CYS A 468 3.58 0.07 -1.01
C CYS A 468 2.29 0.88 -1.09
N LEU A 469 1.17 0.19 -0.98
CA LEU A 469 -0.15 0.80 -0.80
C LEU A 469 -0.52 0.81 0.68
N ASN A 470 -1.30 1.80 1.08
CA ASN A 470 -2.10 1.74 2.30
C ASN A 470 -3.58 1.64 1.88
N VAL A 471 -4.14 0.45 2.01
CA VAL A 471 -5.52 0.14 1.61
C VAL A 471 -6.40 0.18 2.85
N GLU A 472 -7.49 0.93 2.77
CA GLU A 472 -8.47 1.01 3.84
C GLU A 472 -9.20 -0.34 4.04
N ASP A 473 -9.56 -0.65 5.28
CA ASP A 473 -10.35 -1.79 5.77
C ASP A 473 -9.68 -3.18 5.63
N GLU A 474 -9.32 -3.61 4.43
CA GLU A 474 -8.84 -4.98 4.19
C GLU A 474 -7.34 -5.15 4.35
N HIS A 475 -6.59 -4.06 4.34
CA HIS A 475 -5.13 -4.06 4.41
C HIS A 475 -4.44 -5.00 3.41
N ALA A 476 -5.06 -5.15 2.23
CA ALA A 476 -4.60 -6.02 1.16
C ALA A 476 -5.04 -5.51 -0.21
N PHE A 477 -4.31 -5.89 -1.25
CA PHE A 477 -4.63 -5.58 -2.65
C PHE A 477 -4.18 -6.72 -3.57
N VAL A 478 -4.51 -6.61 -4.85
CA VAL A 478 -4.26 -7.67 -5.83
C VAL A 478 -3.24 -7.21 -6.86
N LEU A 479 -2.17 -7.98 -7.01
CA LEU A 479 -1.14 -7.78 -8.04
C LEU A 479 -1.66 -8.17 -9.42
N GLU A 480 -0.94 -7.78 -10.48
CA GLU A 480 -1.29 -8.00 -11.89
C GLU A 480 -1.74 -9.44 -12.19
N ASN A 481 -1.05 -10.43 -11.71
CA ASN A 481 -1.34 -11.84 -11.98
C ASN A 481 -2.44 -12.45 -11.10
N GLY A 482 -3.24 -11.62 -10.46
CA GLY A 482 -4.31 -12.04 -9.57
C GLY A 482 -3.83 -12.56 -8.21
N ILE A 483 -2.61 -12.24 -7.80
CA ILE A 483 -2.04 -12.64 -6.52
C ILE A 483 -2.42 -11.60 -5.47
N PRO A 484 -3.24 -11.96 -4.46
CA PRO A 484 -3.51 -11.08 -3.35
C PRO A 484 -2.29 -10.95 -2.44
N THR A 485 -2.06 -9.75 -1.95
CA THR A 485 -0.93 -9.45 -1.06
C THR A 485 -1.34 -8.46 0.02
N GLY A 486 -0.69 -8.51 1.16
CA GLY A 486 -0.87 -7.53 2.23
C GLY A 486 -0.28 -6.17 1.86
N ASN A 487 -0.83 -5.12 2.42
CA ASN A 487 -0.24 -3.79 2.36
C ASN A 487 0.67 -3.53 3.56
N CYS A 488 1.40 -2.43 3.49
CA CYS A 488 2.12 -1.91 4.63
C CYS A 488 1.13 -1.56 5.76
N LEU A 489 1.37 -2.04 6.96
CA LEU A 489 0.65 -1.57 8.15
C LEU A 489 1.21 -0.20 8.56
N THR A 490 1.00 0.80 7.72
CA THR A 490 1.20 2.20 8.14
C THR A 490 -0.03 2.61 8.92
N ILE A 491 0.17 2.89 10.15
CA ILE A 491 -0.83 3.40 11.08
C ILE A 491 -0.89 4.92 10.96
#